data_9a30169e8dfe9f3c915358251c612754
#
_entry.id   9a30169e8dfe9f3c915358251c612754
#
_cell.length_a   1.000
_cell.length_b   1.000
_cell.length_c   1.000
_cell.angle_alpha   90.00
_cell.angle_beta   90.00
_cell.angle_gamma   90.00
#
_symmetry.space_group_name_H-M   'P 1'
#
loop_
_entity.id
_entity.type
_entity.pdbx_description
1 polymer ?
#
loop_
_entity_poly.entity_id
_entity_poly.type
_entity_poly.pdbx_seq_one_letter_code
_entity_poly.pdbx_strand_id
1 'polypeptide(L)'
;MPPAEIQLINGSGLGVENRVSPRAAVAMLGAIQRSLQSEQLTVADLFPVAGRDRKGTLYARGIPAGSAVKTGTLRDVSALAGVMPTRDRGLVWFAIINRGSNVPKLRKQQDQLLQNSLQQWGTAIDLPEDITPSPLMNRSENQIGSPARNEIVTPLN
;
A
#
# COMPACT_ATOMS: atom_id res chain seq x y z
N MET A 1 10.85 -13.64 -10.84
CA MET A 1 11.32 -13.52 -9.44
C MET A 1 11.89 -14.86 -9.00
N PRO A 2 13.01 -14.90 -8.27
CA PRO A 2 13.55 -16.15 -7.76
C PRO A 2 12.55 -16.80 -6.76
N PRO A 3 12.28 -18.10 -6.86
CA PRO A 3 11.34 -18.79 -5.96
C PRO A 3 11.70 -18.65 -4.47
N ALA A 4 12.98 -18.47 -4.15
CA ALA A 4 13.47 -18.29 -2.78
C ALA A 4 13.02 -16.98 -2.10
N GLU A 5 12.47 -16.00 -2.84
CA GLU A 5 12.07 -14.72 -2.29
C GLU A 5 10.59 -14.63 -1.91
N ILE A 6 9.81 -15.62 -2.31
CA ILE A 6 8.37 -15.69 -2.03
C ILE A 6 8.02 -17.09 -1.56
N GLN A 7 7.41 -17.16 -0.38
CA GLN A 7 6.73 -18.36 0.13
C GLN A 7 5.37 -17.93 0.64
N LEU A 8 4.31 -18.35 -0.04
CA LEU A 8 2.94 -18.07 0.35
C LEU A 8 2.23 -19.39 0.65
N ILE A 9 1.83 -19.59 1.89
CA ILE A 9 1.09 -20.76 2.35
C ILE A 9 -0.42 -20.49 2.30
N ASN A 10 -0.80 -19.20 2.46
CA ASN A 10 -2.20 -18.78 2.35
C ASN A 10 -2.31 -17.34 1.89
N GLY A 11 -3.53 -16.93 1.49
CA GLY A 11 -3.82 -15.58 1.02
C GLY A 11 -4.20 -14.57 2.11
N SER A 12 -4.35 -15.00 3.38
CA SER A 12 -4.78 -14.11 4.47
C SER A 12 -3.71 -13.11 4.91
N GLY A 13 -2.44 -13.42 4.67
CA GLY A 13 -1.31 -12.64 5.16
C GLY A 13 -1.04 -12.78 6.68
N LEU A 14 -1.81 -13.61 7.39
CA LEU A 14 -1.68 -13.80 8.85
C LEU A 14 -0.81 -15.00 9.23
N GLY A 15 -0.50 -15.89 8.28
CA GLY A 15 0.39 -17.04 8.52
C GLY A 15 1.84 -16.59 8.69
N VAL A 16 2.47 -17.03 9.77
CA VAL A 16 3.89 -16.72 10.07
C VAL A 16 4.85 -17.39 9.07
N GLU A 17 4.38 -18.39 8.36
CA GLU A 17 5.11 -19.11 7.31
C GLU A 17 5.12 -18.36 5.98
N ASN A 18 4.20 -17.37 5.80
CA ASN A 18 4.24 -16.50 4.65
C ASN A 18 5.50 -15.62 4.71
N ARG A 19 6.30 -15.67 3.68
CA ARG A 19 7.53 -14.91 3.56
C ARG A 19 7.61 -14.22 2.20
N VAL A 20 7.98 -12.97 2.21
CA VAL A 20 8.23 -12.20 1.01
C VAL A 20 9.41 -11.27 1.24
N SER A 21 10.33 -11.19 0.30
CA SER A 21 11.40 -10.20 0.37
C SER A 21 10.87 -8.80 0.01
N PRO A 22 11.48 -7.71 0.50
CA PRO A 22 11.11 -6.35 0.07
C PRO A 22 11.18 -6.19 -1.45
N ARG A 23 12.20 -6.75 -2.09
CA ARG A 23 12.35 -6.72 -3.56
C ARG A 23 11.18 -7.40 -4.27
N ALA A 24 10.77 -8.57 -3.79
CA ALA A 24 9.64 -9.29 -4.35
C ALA A 24 8.32 -8.53 -4.12
N ALA A 25 8.13 -7.91 -2.96
CA ALA A 25 6.95 -7.09 -2.69
C ALA A 25 6.86 -5.89 -3.64
N VAL A 26 7.97 -5.18 -3.90
CA VAL A 26 8.00 -4.08 -4.89
C VAL A 26 7.68 -4.60 -6.30
N ALA A 27 8.26 -5.74 -6.70
CA ALA A 27 7.98 -6.34 -8.01
C ALA A 27 6.51 -6.75 -8.16
N MET A 28 5.88 -7.27 -7.08
CA MET A 28 4.44 -7.58 -7.06
C MET A 28 3.59 -6.31 -7.23
N LEU A 29 3.91 -5.23 -6.52
CA LEU A 29 3.19 -3.96 -6.66
C LEU A 29 3.28 -3.43 -8.11
N GLY A 30 4.44 -3.47 -8.72
CA GLY A 30 4.61 -3.09 -10.13
C GLY A 30 3.82 -3.99 -11.09
N ALA A 31 3.70 -5.29 -10.81
CA ALA A 31 2.87 -6.20 -11.59
C ALA A 31 1.38 -5.89 -11.43
N ILE A 32 0.93 -5.62 -10.21
CA ILE A 32 -0.44 -5.18 -9.90
C ILE A 32 -0.77 -3.90 -10.67
N GLN A 33 0.10 -2.88 -10.60
CA GLN A 33 -0.11 -1.62 -11.33
C GLN A 33 -0.29 -1.85 -12.83
N ARG A 34 0.57 -2.65 -13.46
CA ARG A 34 0.43 -2.97 -14.90
C ARG A 34 -0.88 -3.70 -15.22
N SER A 35 -1.31 -4.62 -14.35
CA SER A 35 -2.59 -5.32 -14.52
C SER A 35 -3.80 -4.38 -14.40
N LEU A 36 -3.72 -3.40 -13.49
CA LEU A 36 -4.80 -2.43 -13.28
C LEU A 36 -4.92 -1.42 -14.42
N GLN A 37 -3.82 -1.08 -15.10
CA GLN A 37 -3.84 -0.14 -16.21
C GLN A 37 -4.76 -0.57 -17.35
N SER A 38 -4.88 -1.89 -17.62
CA SER A 38 -5.82 -2.41 -18.62
C SER A 38 -7.28 -2.14 -18.28
N GLU A 39 -7.59 -1.97 -17.00
CA GLU A 39 -8.92 -1.67 -16.48
C GLU A 39 -9.11 -0.16 -16.15
N GLN A 40 -8.17 0.69 -16.56
CA GLN A 40 -8.13 2.11 -16.23
C GLN A 40 -8.16 2.38 -14.71
N LEU A 41 -7.55 1.48 -13.94
CA LEU A 41 -7.39 1.56 -12.49
C LEU A 41 -5.93 1.73 -12.12
N THR A 42 -5.69 2.17 -10.89
CA THR A 42 -4.36 2.35 -10.32
C THR A 42 -4.25 1.68 -8.95
N VAL A 43 -3.04 1.57 -8.41
CA VAL A 43 -2.86 1.07 -7.03
C VAL A 43 -3.55 1.95 -6.00
N ALA A 44 -3.84 3.22 -6.30
CA ALA A 44 -4.60 4.12 -5.43
C ALA A 44 -6.11 3.80 -5.38
N ASP A 45 -6.60 2.95 -6.29
CA ASP A 45 -7.96 2.39 -6.24
C ASP A 45 -8.03 1.14 -5.35
N LEU A 46 -6.90 0.44 -5.16
CA LEU A 46 -6.83 -0.75 -4.33
C LEU A 46 -6.33 -0.48 -2.90
N PHE A 47 -5.43 0.47 -2.74
CA PHE A 47 -4.79 0.75 -1.46
C PHE A 47 -5.15 2.12 -0.92
N PRO A 48 -5.22 2.29 0.41
CA PRO A 48 -5.43 3.59 1.01
C PRO A 48 -4.35 4.59 0.60
N VAL A 49 -4.76 5.84 0.38
CA VAL A 49 -3.89 6.97 0.04
C VAL A 49 -3.72 7.88 1.25
N ALA A 50 -2.47 8.09 1.66
CA ALA A 50 -2.14 8.96 2.78
C ALA A 50 -2.59 10.41 2.51
N GLY A 51 -3.20 11.04 3.51
CA GLY A 51 -3.78 12.39 3.39
C GLY A 51 -5.20 12.43 2.84
N ARG A 52 -5.63 11.42 2.05
CA ARG A 52 -6.99 11.28 1.53
C ARG A 52 -7.85 10.40 2.43
N ASP A 53 -7.38 9.18 2.67
CA ASP A 53 -8.16 8.17 3.38
C ASP A 53 -7.94 8.27 4.89
N ARG A 54 -9.03 8.56 5.62
CA ARG A 54 -9.01 8.85 7.06
C ARG A 54 -9.40 7.67 7.94
N LYS A 55 -9.49 6.46 7.38
CA LYS A 55 -9.90 5.24 8.10
C LYS A 55 -8.81 4.17 8.06
N GLY A 56 -8.89 3.22 9.00
CA GLY A 56 -8.01 2.07 9.04
C GLY A 56 -6.63 2.36 9.64
N THR A 57 -5.68 1.47 9.37
CA THR A 57 -4.34 1.47 9.98
C THR A 57 -3.44 2.62 9.52
N LEU A 58 -3.86 3.35 8.49
CA LEU A 58 -3.10 4.46 7.92
C LEU A 58 -3.32 5.78 8.67
N TYR A 59 -4.49 5.94 9.30
CA TYR A 59 -4.92 7.21 9.91
C TYR A 59 -3.94 7.80 10.95
N ALA A 60 -3.29 6.93 11.73
CA ALA A 60 -2.35 7.34 12.78
C ALA A 60 -0.87 7.29 12.34
N ARG A 61 -0.59 7.23 11.02
CA ARG A 61 0.75 7.13 10.47
C ARG A 61 1.22 8.46 9.88
N GLY A 62 2.51 8.75 10.09
CA GLY A 62 3.18 9.91 9.49
C GLY A 62 3.68 9.65 8.06
N ILE A 63 2.90 8.97 7.24
CA ILE A 63 3.27 8.65 5.85
C ILE A 63 3.08 9.89 4.97
N PRO A 64 4.01 10.17 4.03
CA PRO A 64 3.89 11.29 3.10
C PRO A 64 2.56 11.30 2.36
N ALA A 65 1.91 12.46 2.31
CA ALA A 65 0.64 12.64 1.60
C ALA A 65 0.75 12.23 0.11
N GLY A 66 -0.32 11.69 -0.44
CA GLY A 66 -0.37 11.18 -1.81
C GLY A 66 0.22 9.78 -2.00
N SER A 67 0.88 9.20 -0.97
CA SER A 67 1.39 7.83 -1.06
C SER A 67 0.24 6.82 -0.99
N ALA A 68 0.17 5.90 -1.97
CA ALA A 68 -0.73 4.75 -1.92
C ALA A 68 -0.01 3.56 -1.28
N VAL A 69 -0.53 3.06 -0.15
CA VAL A 69 0.22 2.09 0.67
C VAL A 69 -0.64 0.97 1.23
N LYS A 70 0.01 -0.20 1.40
CA LYS A 70 -0.51 -1.36 2.13
C LYS A 70 0.30 -1.58 3.38
N THR A 71 -0.35 -1.62 4.54
CA THR A 71 0.25 -1.97 5.81
C THR A 71 0.10 -3.46 6.11
N GLY A 72 1.04 -4.03 6.83
CA GLY A 72 0.95 -5.37 7.40
C GLY A 72 1.48 -5.39 8.83
N THR A 73 0.82 -6.13 9.71
CA THR A 73 1.24 -6.25 11.11
C THR A 73 1.00 -7.66 11.62
N LEU A 74 2.03 -8.26 12.17
CA LEU A 74 1.97 -9.45 13.00
C LEU A 74 2.50 -9.11 14.40
N ARG A 75 2.56 -10.09 15.28
CA ARG A 75 3.00 -9.89 16.69
C ARG A 75 4.37 -9.18 16.78
N ASP A 76 5.30 -9.55 15.91
CA ASP A 76 6.69 -9.06 15.90
C ASP A 76 7.12 -8.51 14.53
N VAL A 77 6.17 -8.26 13.63
CA VAL A 77 6.45 -7.74 12.28
C VAL A 77 5.65 -6.48 12.00
N SER A 78 6.30 -5.48 11.45
CA SER A 78 5.69 -4.32 10.81
C SER A 78 6.13 -4.26 9.37
N ALA A 79 5.17 -4.31 8.45
CA ALA A 79 5.40 -4.18 7.02
C ALA A 79 4.66 -2.96 6.47
N LEU A 80 5.29 -2.28 5.53
CA LEU A 80 4.75 -1.16 4.79
C LEU A 80 5.27 -1.24 3.35
N ALA A 81 4.38 -1.30 2.38
CA ALA A 81 4.75 -1.34 0.98
C ALA A 81 3.81 -0.45 0.17
N GLY A 82 4.29 0.14 -0.91
CA GLY A 82 3.47 1.05 -1.71
C GLY A 82 4.27 1.87 -2.70
N VAL A 83 3.69 3.01 -3.06
CA VAL A 83 4.29 4.01 -3.95
C VAL A 83 4.16 5.39 -3.34
N MET A 84 5.21 6.18 -3.45
CA MET A 84 5.29 7.56 -2.97
C MET A 84 5.64 8.49 -4.14
N PRO A 85 4.82 9.51 -4.43
CA PRO A 85 5.15 10.51 -5.44
C PRO A 85 6.22 11.47 -4.91
N THR A 86 7.24 11.71 -5.72
CA THR A 86 8.33 12.66 -5.41
C THR A 86 8.58 13.57 -6.60
N ARG A 87 9.10 14.79 -6.35
CA ARG A 87 9.44 15.74 -7.41
C ARG A 87 10.62 15.26 -8.25
N ASP A 88 11.70 14.82 -7.61
CA ASP A 88 12.98 14.61 -8.29
C ASP A 88 13.18 13.16 -8.77
N ARG A 89 12.38 12.21 -8.29
CA ARG A 89 12.47 10.78 -8.61
C ARG A 89 11.19 10.21 -9.21
N GLY A 90 10.14 11.04 -9.41
CA GLY A 90 8.83 10.56 -9.86
C GLY A 90 8.21 9.61 -8.84
N LEU A 91 7.69 8.49 -9.31
CA LEU A 91 7.09 7.46 -8.45
C LEU A 91 8.14 6.55 -7.85
N VAL A 92 8.27 6.60 -6.53
CA VAL A 92 9.17 5.72 -5.77
C VAL A 92 8.38 4.56 -5.20
N TRP A 93 8.58 3.37 -5.76
CA TRP A 93 8.04 2.12 -5.25
C TRP A 93 8.90 1.59 -4.11
N PHE A 94 8.27 1.22 -3.01
CA PHE A 94 9.02 0.80 -1.83
C PHE A 94 8.34 -0.36 -1.09
N ALA A 95 9.16 -1.11 -0.34
CA ALA A 95 8.71 -2.06 0.66
C ALA A 95 9.68 -2.06 1.85
N ILE A 96 9.15 -1.91 3.04
CA ILE A 96 9.89 -1.89 4.30
C ILE A 96 9.30 -2.96 5.19
N ILE A 97 10.09 -3.98 5.55
CA ILE A 97 9.67 -5.09 6.40
C ILE A 97 10.62 -5.14 7.60
N ASN A 98 10.09 -4.83 8.77
CA ASN A 98 10.84 -4.83 10.01
C ASN A 98 10.33 -5.94 10.95
N ARG A 99 11.25 -6.55 11.67
CA ARG A 99 10.95 -7.50 12.73
C ARG A 99 11.51 -7.01 14.07
N GLY A 100 10.71 -7.15 15.13
CA GLY A 100 11.10 -6.77 16.48
C GLY A 100 9.91 -6.66 17.42
N SER A 101 10.17 -6.67 18.72
CA SER A 101 9.15 -6.70 19.78
C SER A 101 8.35 -5.39 19.93
N ASN A 102 8.90 -4.26 19.47
CA ASN A 102 8.24 -2.94 19.61
C ASN A 102 7.69 -2.46 18.26
N VAL A 103 6.56 -3.02 17.84
CA VAL A 103 5.89 -2.68 16.57
C VAL A 103 5.57 -1.18 16.43
N PRO A 104 5.10 -0.46 17.46
CA PRO A 104 4.92 1.00 17.37
C PRO A 104 6.21 1.75 17.02
N LYS A 105 7.35 1.38 17.61
CA LYS A 105 8.65 1.97 17.28
C LYS A 105 9.05 1.68 15.84
N LEU A 106 8.85 0.44 15.37
CA LEU A 106 9.15 0.05 13.99
C LEU A 106 8.33 0.89 12.99
N ARG A 107 7.05 1.09 13.27
CA ARG A 107 6.17 1.95 12.44
C ARG A 107 6.68 3.39 12.37
N LYS A 108 7.05 3.97 13.52
CA LYS A 108 7.61 5.33 13.56
C LYS A 108 8.91 5.44 12.74
N GLN A 109 9.76 4.43 12.79
CA GLN A 109 10.99 4.39 11.98
C GLN A 109 10.70 4.30 10.47
N GLN A 110 9.68 3.54 10.06
CA GLN A 110 9.23 3.48 8.67
C GLN A 110 8.74 4.85 8.19
N ASP A 111 7.88 5.51 9.00
CA ASP A 111 7.36 6.83 8.69
C ASP A 111 8.49 7.86 8.56
N GLN A 112 9.44 7.85 9.49
CA GLN A 112 10.59 8.74 9.48
C GLN A 112 11.48 8.53 8.23
N LEU A 113 11.70 7.27 7.84
CA LEU A 113 12.46 6.95 6.64
C LEU A 113 11.79 7.54 5.38
N LEU A 114 10.49 7.38 5.24
CA LEU A 114 9.74 7.93 4.10
C LEU A 114 9.74 9.47 4.11
N GLN A 115 9.55 10.08 5.28
CA GLN A 115 9.60 11.54 5.42
C GLN A 115 10.98 12.09 5.06
N ASN A 116 12.06 11.47 5.53
CA ASN A 116 13.43 11.87 5.19
C ASN A 116 13.70 11.73 3.68
N SER A 117 13.22 10.65 3.08
CA SER A 117 13.33 10.43 1.63
C SER A 117 12.57 11.51 0.85
N LEU A 118 11.37 11.87 1.29
CA LEU A 118 10.58 12.94 0.67
C LEU A 118 11.27 14.30 0.82
N GLN A 119 11.85 14.60 1.98
CA GLN A 119 12.64 15.83 2.18
C GLN A 119 13.82 15.91 1.22
N GLN A 120 14.48 14.79 0.96
CA GLN A 120 15.63 14.73 0.05
C GLN A 120 15.21 14.86 -1.42
N TRP A 121 14.10 14.24 -1.83
CA TRP A 121 13.67 14.16 -3.24
C TRP A 121 12.56 15.17 -3.61
N GLY A 122 12.11 15.94 -2.66
CA GLY A 122 11.07 16.96 -2.83
C GLY A 122 9.67 16.38 -2.97
N THR A 123 8.68 17.15 -2.53
CA THR A 123 7.26 16.82 -2.69
C THR A 123 6.85 17.00 -4.15
N ALA A 124 6.12 16.06 -4.72
CA ALA A 124 5.50 16.20 -6.03
C ALA A 124 4.50 17.37 -6.02
N ILE A 125 4.48 18.16 -7.08
CA ILE A 125 3.57 19.32 -7.22
C ILE A 125 2.15 18.80 -7.45
N ASP A 126 2.01 17.83 -8.37
CA ASP A 126 0.75 17.18 -8.70
C ASP A 126 0.88 15.66 -8.51
N LEU A 127 -0.24 15.00 -8.24
CA LEU A 127 -0.27 13.54 -8.21
C LEU A 127 -0.18 13.02 -9.65
N PRO A 128 0.80 12.15 -9.96
CA PRO A 128 0.87 11.51 -11.26
C PRO A 128 -0.38 10.69 -11.56
N GLU A 129 -0.81 10.68 -12.83
CA GLU A 129 -1.99 9.93 -13.27
C GLU A 129 -1.92 8.44 -12.89
N ASP A 130 -0.73 7.85 -12.96
CA ASP A 130 -0.47 6.45 -12.60
C ASP A 130 -0.85 6.05 -11.17
N ILE A 131 -1.03 7.00 -10.28
CA ILE A 131 -1.46 6.78 -8.88
C ILE A 131 -2.61 7.68 -8.47
N THR A 132 -3.24 8.34 -9.43
CA THR A 132 -4.50 9.08 -9.19
C THR A 132 -5.65 8.09 -9.25
N PRO A 133 -6.52 8.05 -8.23
CA PRO A 133 -7.67 7.16 -8.24
C PRO A 133 -8.58 7.44 -9.43
N SER A 134 -9.12 6.37 -10.02
CA SER A 134 -10.10 6.46 -11.09
C SER A 134 -11.31 7.32 -10.66
N PRO A 135 -11.85 8.17 -11.54
CA PRO A 135 -13.08 8.91 -11.25
C PRO A 135 -14.25 8.02 -10.83
N LEU A 136 -14.30 6.79 -11.32
CA LEU A 136 -15.32 5.81 -10.94
C LEU A 136 -15.19 5.40 -9.46
N MET A 137 -13.96 5.26 -8.96
CA MET A 137 -13.69 4.88 -7.58
C MET A 137 -13.79 6.05 -6.61
N ASN A 138 -13.79 7.29 -7.10
CA ASN A 138 -14.01 8.47 -6.27
C ASN A 138 -15.48 8.70 -5.89
N ARG A 139 -16.43 7.99 -6.51
CA ARG A 139 -17.83 8.03 -6.08
C ARG A 139 -17.96 7.39 -4.71
N SER A 140 -18.79 8.01 -3.85
CA SER A 140 -18.96 7.56 -2.46
C SER A 140 -19.39 6.10 -2.35
N GLU A 141 -20.23 5.64 -3.28
CA GLU A 141 -20.68 4.25 -3.36
C GLU A 141 -19.57 3.24 -3.70
N ASN A 142 -18.49 3.70 -4.35
CA ASN A 142 -17.37 2.86 -4.77
C ASN A 142 -16.18 2.89 -3.82
N GLN A 143 -16.21 3.71 -2.76
CA GLN A 143 -15.11 3.78 -1.80
C GLN A 143 -15.02 2.50 -0.94
N ILE A 144 -13.79 2.09 -0.63
CA ILE A 144 -13.54 0.95 0.25
C ILE A 144 -14.26 1.17 1.60
N GLY A 145 -15.08 0.19 2.00
CA GLY A 145 -15.91 0.25 3.22
C GLY A 145 -17.24 0.99 3.03
N SER A 146 -17.61 1.39 1.82
CA SER A 146 -18.98 1.86 1.53
C SER A 146 -19.97 0.70 1.68
N PRO A 147 -21.11 0.90 2.39
CA PRO A 147 -22.19 -0.08 2.46
C PRO A 147 -22.73 -0.49 1.08
N ALA A 148 -22.68 0.41 0.10
CA ALA A 148 -23.14 0.16 -1.27
C ALA A 148 -22.29 -0.87 -2.03
N ARG A 149 -21.06 -1.16 -1.56
CA ARG A 149 -20.17 -2.20 -2.12
C ARG A 149 -20.31 -3.57 -1.46
N ASN A 150 -21.12 -3.69 -0.43
CA ASN A 150 -21.37 -4.99 0.20
C ASN A 150 -22.29 -5.81 -0.72
N GLU A 151 -21.70 -6.66 -1.54
CA GLU A 151 -22.45 -7.71 -2.22
C GLU A 151 -23.02 -8.65 -1.16
N ILE A 152 -24.33 -8.67 -1.03
CA ILE A 152 -25.01 -9.69 -0.27
C ILE A 152 -24.87 -10.97 -1.09
N VAL A 153 -23.90 -11.81 -0.73
CA VAL A 153 -23.82 -13.17 -1.29
C VAL A 153 -25.05 -13.92 -0.80
N THR A 154 -26.06 -14.01 -1.64
CA THR A 154 -27.22 -14.85 -1.37
C THR A 154 -26.73 -16.30 -1.33
N PRO A 155 -26.93 -17.06 -0.25
CA PRO A 155 -26.54 -18.46 -0.21
C PRO A 155 -27.19 -19.17 -1.40
N LEU A 156 -26.41 -19.91 -2.17
CA LEU A 156 -26.93 -20.83 -3.16
C LEU A 156 -27.76 -21.92 -2.42
N ASN A 157 -29.05 -21.95 -2.65
CA ASN A 157 -29.93 -23.02 -2.18
C ASN A 157 -29.58 -24.36 -2.81
#